data_b52495eb0d7e7f0dbe893ffc53b95165
#
_entry.id   b52495eb0d7e7f0dbe893ffc53b95165
#
_cell.length_a   1.000
_cell.length_b   1.000
_cell.length_c   1.000
_cell.angle_alpha   90.00
_cell.angle_beta   90.00
_cell.angle_gamma   90.00
#
_symmetry.space_group_name_H-M   'P 1'
#
loop_
_entity.id
_entity.type
_entity.pdbx_description
1 polymer ?
#
loop_
_entity_poly.entity_id
_entity_poly.type
_entity_poly.pdbx_seq_one_letter_code
_entity_poly.pdbx_strand_id
1 'polypeptide(L)'
;MIDIKPKSVLEQPIYMLTKATQCPYLTGKVEKRIATDISNNKNIYEELSSNGFRRVENWMYRPVCDNCSACKSYRVDIQKFKITKSLKRVSKNFDNFSYKLVKNVSTKEHFELFKKYQLERHTGGSMSDMDEDEFTSMI
;
A
#
# COMPACT_ATOMS: atom_id res chain seq x y z
N MET A 1 -5.79 19.88 43.18
CA MET A 1 -6.33 18.66 42.51
C MET A 1 -5.73 18.61 41.13
N ILE A 2 -4.81 17.72 40.87
CA ILE A 2 -4.21 17.51 39.53
C ILE A 2 -5.12 16.55 38.80
N ASP A 3 -5.83 17.04 37.78
CA ASP A 3 -6.71 16.24 36.96
C ASP A 3 -5.83 15.39 36.01
N ILE A 4 -5.48 14.20 36.45
CA ILE A 4 -4.78 13.22 35.59
C ILE A 4 -5.85 12.60 34.70
N LYS A 5 -6.07 13.18 33.51
CA LYS A 5 -6.81 12.49 32.45
C LYS A 5 -6.09 11.17 32.17
N PRO A 6 -6.78 10.03 32.21
CA PRO A 6 -6.17 8.76 31.84
C PRO A 6 -5.67 8.89 30.40
N LYS A 7 -4.37 8.66 30.17
CA LYS A 7 -3.84 8.42 28.82
C LYS A 7 -4.73 7.35 28.20
N SER A 8 -5.37 7.67 27.08
CA SER A 8 -6.12 6.69 26.30
C SER A 8 -5.28 5.42 26.21
N VAL A 9 -5.82 4.32 26.68
CA VAL A 9 -5.22 3.00 26.47
C VAL A 9 -5.14 2.86 24.96
N LEU A 10 -3.95 2.99 24.41
CA LEU A 10 -3.72 2.71 22.99
C LEU A 10 -4.07 1.23 22.83
N GLU A 11 -5.21 0.95 22.22
CA GLU A 11 -5.58 -0.42 21.88
C GLU A 11 -4.43 -1.00 21.05
N GLN A 12 -3.85 -2.06 21.57
CA GLN A 12 -2.76 -2.73 20.87
C GLN A 12 -3.32 -3.32 19.57
N PRO A 13 -2.60 -3.20 18.44
CA PRO A 13 -3.06 -3.75 17.19
C PRO A 13 -3.19 -5.28 17.29
N ILE A 14 -4.31 -5.79 16.83
CA ILE A 14 -4.54 -7.22 16.71
C ILE A 14 -3.90 -7.68 15.40
N TYR A 15 -2.97 -8.61 15.48
CA TYR A 15 -2.31 -9.17 14.33
C TYR A 15 -2.95 -10.50 13.93
N MET A 16 -3.14 -10.68 12.63
CA MET A 16 -3.65 -11.91 12.04
C MET A 16 -2.64 -12.48 11.05
N LEU A 17 -2.55 -13.81 11.00
CA LEU A 17 -1.81 -14.50 9.95
C LEU A 17 -2.75 -14.89 8.82
N THR A 18 -2.37 -14.62 7.59
CA THR A 18 -3.12 -15.08 6.43
C THR A 18 -2.96 -16.60 6.24
N LYS A 19 -3.93 -17.21 5.60
CA LYS A 19 -3.77 -18.57 5.09
C LYS A 19 -2.57 -18.62 4.15
N ALA A 20 -1.85 -19.74 4.18
CA ALA A 20 -0.75 -19.99 3.27
C ALA A 20 -1.26 -20.13 1.82
N THR A 21 -0.65 -19.39 0.88
CA THR A 21 -0.99 -19.41 -0.54
C THR A 21 0.27 -19.53 -1.40
N GLN A 22 0.13 -19.84 -2.67
CA GLN A 22 1.26 -19.89 -3.59
C GLN A 22 1.90 -18.49 -3.71
N CYS A 23 3.24 -18.44 -3.66
CA CYS A 23 3.97 -17.20 -3.81
C CYS A 23 3.87 -16.67 -5.25
N PRO A 24 3.41 -15.41 -5.46
CA PRO A 24 3.29 -14.85 -6.81
C PRO A 24 4.63 -14.48 -7.44
N TYR A 25 5.73 -14.47 -6.67
CA TYR A 25 7.05 -14.03 -7.13
C TYR A 25 8.04 -15.18 -7.33
N LEU A 26 7.92 -16.25 -6.57
CA LEU A 26 8.88 -17.37 -6.56
C LEU A 26 8.16 -18.69 -6.75
N THR A 27 8.43 -19.35 -7.86
CA THR A 27 7.86 -20.66 -8.18
C THR A 27 8.17 -21.69 -7.09
N GLY A 28 7.17 -22.46 -6.70
CA GLY A 28 7.30 -23.53 -5.70
C GLY A 28 7.45 -23.01 -4.25
N LYS A 29 7.32 -21.71 -4.01
CA LYS A 29 7.29 -21.12 -2.67
C LYS A 29 5.87 -20.82 -2.22
N VAL A 30 5.71 -20.77 -0.92
CA VAL A 30 4.45 -20.44 -0.25
C VAL A 30 4.59 -19.10 0.45
N GLU A 31 3.60 -18.24 0.33
CA GLU A 31 3.56 -16.98 1.06
C GLU A 31 2.62 -17.07 2.26
N LYS A 32 3.03 -16.39 3.32
CA LYS A 32 2.21 -16.03 4.48
C LYS A 32 2.42 -14.56 4.79
N ARG A 33 1.39 -13.90 5.28
CA ARG A 33 1.46 -12.50 5.69
C ARG A 33 0.96 -12.36 7.11
N ILE A 34 1.60 -11.49 7.88
CA ILE A 34 1.01 -10.93 9.08
C ILE A 34 0.33 -9.63 8.70
N ALA A 35 -0.89 -9.42 9.16
CA ALA A 35 -1.69 -8.26 8.84
C ALA A 35 -2.41 -7.72 10.08
N THR A 36 -2.72 -6.43 10.09
CA THR A 36 -3.52 -5.77 11.12
C THR A 36 -4.40 -4.71 10.49
N ASP A 37 -5.62 -4.58 11.00
CA ASP A 37 -6.54 -3.51 10.63
C ASP A 37 -6.15 -2.22 11.39
N ILE A 38 -6.05 -1.12 10.67
CA ILE A 38 -5.73 0.20 11.21
C ILE A 38 -6.91 1.19 11.12
N SER A 39 -8.12 0.73 10.80
CA SER A 39 -9.32 1.57 10.66
C SER A 39 -9.53 2.46 11.88
N ASN A 40 -9.39 1.90 13.06
CA ASN A 40 -9.62 2.56 14.34
C ASN A 40 -8.35 3.15 14.97
N ASN A 41 -7.16 2.86 14.43
CA ASN A 41 -5.90 3.30 15.00
C ASN A 41 -4.88 3.71 13.91
N LYS A 42 -5.18 4.82 13.24
CA LYS A 42 -4.29 5.35 12.18
C LYS A 42 -2.93 5.85 12.72
N ASN A 43 -2.82 6.06 14.03
CA ASN A 43 -1.58 6.58 14.64
C ASN A 43 -0.42 5.58 14.59
N ILE A 44 -0.70 4.28 14.44
CA ILE A 44 0.34 3.24 14.34
C ILE A 44 0.92 3.09 12.93
N TYR A 45 0.39 3.85 11.95
CA TYR A 45 0.81 3.75 10.55
C TYR A 45 2.32 3.97 10.36
N GLU A 46 2.86 5.01 10.96
CA GLU A 46 4.29 5.35 10.82
C GLU A 46 5.19 4.27 11.44
N GLU A 47 4.81 3.77 12.61
CA GLU A 47 5.52 2.70 13.28
C GLU A 47 5.52 1.41 12.45
N LEU A 48 4.36 0.98 11.98
CA LEU A 48 4.22 -0.21 11.15
C LEU A 48 4.97 -0.06 9.82
N SER A 49 4.86 1.10 9.18
CA SER A 49 5.58 1.40 7.94
C SER A 49 7.10 1.35 8.16
N SER A 50 7.60 1.87 9.28
CA SER A 50 9.02 1.79 9.65
C SER A 50 9.49 0.36 9.89
N ASN A 51 8.60 -0.53 10.32
CA ASN A 51 8.83 -1.96 10.51
C ASN A 51 8.58 -2.81 9.25
N GLY A 52 8.48 -2.18 8.07
CA GLY A 52 8.39 -2.86 6.78
C GLY A 52 6.99 -3.34 6.42
N PHE A 53 5.97 -2.90 7.13
CA PHE A 53 4.59 -3.14 6.72
C PHE A 53 4.23 -2.27 5.52
N ARG A 54 3.39 -2.81 4.65
CA ARG A 54 2.81 -2.17 3.48
C ARG A 54 1.33 -1.93 3.73
N ARG A 55 0.81 -0.82 3.23
CA ARG A 55 -0.61 -0.50 3.36
C ARG A 55 -1.39 -0.96 2.13
N VAL A 56 -2.58 -1.49 2.38
CA VAL A 56 -3.66 -1.66 1.40
C VAL A 56 -4.97 -1.28 2.10
N GLU A 57 -5.63 -0.23 1.64
CA GLU A 57 -6.82 0.34 2.27
C GLU A 57 -6.64 0.60 3.78
N ASN A 58 -7.42 -0.07 4.62
CA ASN A 58 -7.33 0.01 6.09
C ASN A 58 -6.47 -1.10 6.70
N TRP A 59 -5.74 -1.86 5.89
CA TRP A 59 -4.88 -2.93 6.36
C TRP A 59 -3.41 -2.58 6.21
N MET A 60 -2.62 -2.99 7.19
CA MET A 60 -1.17 -3.02 7.09
C MET A 60 -0.70 -4.46 7.16
N TYR A 61 0.21 -4.85 6.26
CA TYR A 61 0.69 -6.21 6.19
C TYR A 61 2.17 -6.29 5.83
N ARG A 62 2.82 -7.38 6.21
CA ARG A 62 4.14 -7.75 5.69
C ARG A 62 4.26 -9.26 5.51
N PRO A 63 5.09 -9.73 4.56
CA PRO A 63 5.38 -11.15 4.42
C PRO A 63 6.10 -11.71 5.65
N VAL A 64 5.70 -12.93 6.06
CA VAL A 64 6.31 -13.72 7.15
C VAL A 64 6.41 -15.18 6.70
N CYS A 65 6.94 -15.38 5.51
CA CYS A 65 7.05 -16.71 4.88
C CYS A 65 8.08 -17.58 5.60
N ASP A 66 7.76 -18.84 5.79
CA ASP A 66 8.67 -19.82 6.38
C ASP A 66 9.91 -19.98 5.47
N ASN A 67 11.10 -19.86 6.04
CA ASN A 67 12.39 -20.02 5.35
C ASN A 67 12.56 -19.14 4.09
N CYS A 68 11.95 -17.95 4.06
CA CYS A 68 12.09 -17.01 2.96
C CYS A 68 12.11 -15.55 3.43
N SER A 69 13.14 -14.80 3.03
CA SER A 69 13.30 -13.37 3.29
C SER A 69 13.53 -12.55 2.02
N ALA A 70 13.06 -13.05 0.87
CA ALA A 70 13.29 -12.40 -0.43
C ALA A 70 12.52 -11.08 -0.60
N CYS A 71 11.36 -10.94 0.05
CA CYS A 71 10.58 -9.69 -0.01
C CYS A 71 11.21 -8.60 0.85
N LYS A 72 11.82 -7.61 0.21
CA LYS A 72 12.37 -6.43 0.88
C LYS A 72 11.50 -5.22 0.62
N SER A 73 11.15 -4.49 1.66
CA SER A 73 10.48 -3.20 1.52
C SER A 73 11.52 -2.11 1.33
N TYR A 74 11.33 -1.28 0.30
CA TYR A 74 12.18 -0.13 0.03
C TYR A 74 11.42 1.16 0.29
N ARG A 75 12.14 2.15 0.80
CA ARG A 75 11.63 3.52 0.92
C ARG A 75 12.73 4.50 0.50
N VAL A 76 12.32 5.65 0.02
CA VAL A 76 13.23 6.74 -0.34
C VAL A 76 13.10 7.83 0.73
N ASP A 77 14.21 8.20 1.35
CA ASP A 77 14.29 9.38 2.20
C ASP A 77 14.30 10.62 1.30
N ILE A 78 13.17 11.30 1.20
CA ILE A 78 13.00 12.45 0.32
C ILE A 78 13.90 13.63 0.68
N GLN A 79 14.29 13.77 1.96
CA GLN A 79 15.21 14.85 2.38
C GLN A 79 16.64 14.61 1.89
N LYS A 80 17.02 13.34 1.70
CA LYS A 80 18.33 12.92 1.19
C LYS A 80 18.31 12.59 -0.29
N PHE A 81 17.13 12.59 -0.92
CA PHE A 81 16.99 12.20 -2.32
C PHE A 81 17.65 13.21 -3.25
N LYS A 82 18.57 12.75 -4.08
CA LYS A 82 19.24 13.55 -5.10
C LYS A 82 18.81 13.07 -6.49
N ILE A 83 18.27 13.99 -7.29
CA ILE A 83 17.89 13.69 -8.67
C ILE A 83 19.14 13.39 -9.50
N THR A 84 19.25 12.16 -9.99
CA THR A 84 20.34 11.73 -10.86
C THR A 84 20.21 12.29 -12.27
N LYS A 85 21.30 12.24 -13.07
CA LYS A 85 21.26 12.63 -14.50
C LYS A 85 20.22 11.81 -15.28
N SER A 86 20.08 10.52 -14.98
CA SER A 86 19.09 9.65 -15.60
C SER A 86 17.67 10.09 -15.29
N LEU A 87 17.35 10.38 -14.03
CA LEU A 87 16.04 10.87 -13.62
C LEU A 87 15.71 12.24 -14.26
N LYS A 88 16.69 13.16 -14.33
CA LYS A 88 16.50 14.44 -15.05
C LYS A 88 16.16 14.22 -16.52
N ARG A 89 16.80 13.26 -17.19
CA ARG A 89 16.50 12.94 -18.60
C ARG A 89 15.10 12.36 -18.75
N VAL A 90 14.68 11.46 -17.87
CA VAL A 90 13.31 10.91 -17.87
C VAL A 90 12.30 12.01 -17.60
N SER A 91 12.54 12.89 -16.61
CA SER A 91 11.64 14.01 -16.28
C SER A 91 11.33 14.90 -17.49
N LYS A 92 12.35 15.20 -18.33
CA LYS A 92 12.16 16.00 -19.53
C LYS A 92 11.14 15.44 -20.53
N ASN A 93 10.93 14.13 -20.54
CA ASN A 93 9.94 13.51 -21.43
C ASN A 93 8.50 13.82 -20.96
N PHE A 94 8.35 14.37 -19.77
CA PHE A 94 7.07 14.68 -19.14
C PHE A 94 6.84 16.19 -18.96
N ASP A 95 7.68 17.05 -19.55
CA ASP A 95 7.55 18.50 -19.43
C ASP A 95 6.22 19.04 -20.01
N ASN A 96 5.58 18.28 -20.91
CA ASN A 96 4.27 18.59 -21.49
C ASN A 96 3.08 18.10 -20.64
N PHE A 97 3.33 17.41 -19.54
CA PHE A 97 2.27 16.94 -18.65
C PHE A 97 2.10 17.92 -17.50
N SER A 98 0.84 18.17 -17.15
CA SER A 98 0.49 18.90 -15.93
C SER A 98 -0.05 17.94 -14.88
N TYR A 99 0.08 18.29 -13.62
CA TYR A 99 -0.52 17.56 -12.51
C TYR A 99 -1.34 18.51 -11.64
N LYS A 100 -2.38 17.97 -11.03
CA LYS A 100 -3.25 18.69 -10.11
C LYS A 100 -3.55 17.80 -8.90
N LEU A 101 -3.40 18.37 -7.71
CA LEU A 101 -3.90 17.74 -6.50
C LEU A 101 -5.41 17.97 -6.41
N VAL A 102 -6.16 16.89 -6.34
CA VAL A 102 -7.61 16.91 -6.19
C VAL A 102 -8.00 16.21 -4.90
N LYS A 103 -9.22 16.47 -4.41
CA LYS A 103 -9.78 15.71 -3.30
C LYS A 103 -9.89 14.25 -3.72
N ASN A 104 -9.79 13.36 -2.72
CA ASN A 104 -9.98 11.92 -2.92
C ASN A 104 -11.44 11.61 -3.25
N VAL A 105 -11.78 11.68 -4.53
CA VAL A 105 -13.12 11.44 -5.06
C VAL A 105 -13.01 10.56 -6.28
N SER A 106 -13.71 9.44 -6.25
CA SER A 106 -13.88 8.58 -7.42
C SER A 106 -14.72 9.30 -8.48
N THR A 107 -14.31 9.16 -9.74
CA THR A 107 -15.11 9.56 -10.89
C THR A 107 -15.17 8.40 -11.86
N LYS A 108 -16.18 8.40 -12.72
CA LYS A 108 -16.33 7.39 -13.79
C LYS A 108 -15.09 7.34 -14.70
N GLU A 109 -14.52 8.50 -15.03
CA GLU A 109 -13.29 8.59 -15.84
C GLU A 109 -12.10 7.89 -15.13
N HIS A 110 -11.94 8.10 -13.81
CA HIS A 110 -10.91 7.42 -13.04
C HIS A 110 -11.12 5.91 -13.05
N PHE A 111 -12.36 5.45 -12.87
CA PHE A 111 -12.67 4.03 -12.92
C PHE A 111 -12.40 3.40 -14.29
N GLU A 112 -12.82 4.03 -15.35
CA GLU A 112 -12.56 3.57 -16.73
C GLU A 112 -11.06 3.46 -17.04
N LEU A 113 -10.28 4.46 -16.61
CA LEU A 113 -8.82 4.43 -16.75
C LEU A 113 -8.19 3.31 -15.91
N PHE A 114 -8.65 3.13 -14.68
CA PHE A 114 -8.21 2.04 -13.81
C PHE A 114 -8.51 0.67 -14.43
N LYS A 115 -9.74 0.45 -14.90
CA LYS A 115 -10.13 -0.81 -15.58
C LYS A 115 -9.26 -1.09 -16.80
N LYS A 116 -9.06 -0.11 -17.65
CA LYS A 116 -8.19 -0.24 -18.82
C LYS A 116 -6.77 -0.64 -18.42
N TYR A 117 -6.19 0.02 -17.43
CA TYR A 117 -4.86 -0.31 -16.91
C TYR A 117 -4.78 -1.74 -16.36
N GLN A 118 -5.78 -2.17 -15.56
CA GLN A 118 -5.82 -3.52 -15.00
C GLN A 118 -5.91 -4.59 -16.10
N LEU A 119 -6.77 -4.40 -17.09
CA LEU A 119 -6.93 -5.33 -18.21
C LEU A 119 -5.66 -5.45 -19.05
N GLU A 120 -4.93 -4.35 -19.25
CA GLU A 120 -3.71 -4.35 -20.08
C GLU A 120 -2.47 -4.88 -19.32
N ARG A 121 -2.38 -4.62 -18.01
CA ARG A 121 -1.14 -4.86 -17.25
C ARG A 121 -1.24 -5.98 -16.23
N HIS A 122 -2.44 -6.30 -15.77
CA HIS A 122 -2.70 -7.23 -14.68
C HIS A 122 -3.87 -8.18 -14.99
N THR A 123 -3.95 -8.63 -16.23
CA THR A 123 -4.99 -9.57 -16.68
C THR A 123 -5.07 -10.79 -15.74
N GLY A 124 -6.28 -11.09 -15.25
CA GLY A 124 -6.52 -12.19 -14.31
C GLY A 124 -6.11 -11.90 -12.86
N GLY A 125 -5.68 -10.67 -12.56
CA GLY A 125 -5.49 -10.22 -11.17
C GLY A 125 -6.84 -9.91 -10.50
N SER A 126 -6.91 -10.03 -9.18
CA SER A 126 -8.15 -9.77 -8.41
C SER A 126 -8.73 -8.37 -8.64
N MET A 127 -7.88 -7.38 -8.94
CA MET A 127 -8.34 -6.01 -9.23
C MET A 127 -8.90 -5.85 -10.65
N SER A 128 -8.65 -6.80 -11.57
CA SER A 128 -9.22 -6.71 -12.93
C SER A 128 -10.72 -6.93 -12.95
N ASP A 129 -11.26 -7.61 -11.95
CA ASP A 129 -12.70 -7.91 -11.84
C ASP A 129 -13.47 -6.89 -10.98
N MET A 130 -12.74 -5.99 -10.31
CA MET A 130 -13.29 -4.95 -9.42
C MET A 130 -14.35 -4.10 -10.16
N ASP A 131 -15.48 -3.88 -9.51
CA ASP A 131 -16.53 -2.97 -10.00
C ASP A 131 -16.31 -1.51 -9.55
N GLU A 132 -17.23 -0.62 -9.93
CA GLU A 132 -17.12 0.82 -9.64
C GLU A 132 -17.31 1.13 -8.14
N ASP A 133 -18.14 0.37 -7.44
CA ASP A 133 -18.39 0.54 -6.01
C ASP A 133 -17.18 0.08 -5.19
N GLU A 134 -16.58 -1.04 -5.56
CA GLU A 134 -15.35 -1.55 -4.97
C GLU A 134 -14.18 -0.58 -5.21
N PHE A 135 -14.05 -0.04 -6.43
CA PHE A 135 -13.06 0.98 -6.76
C PHE A 135 -13.25 2.24 -5.92
N THR A 136 -14.48 2.71 -5.78
CA THR A 136 -14.82 3.89 -4.96
C THR A 136 -14.47 3.67 -3.49
N SER A 137 -14.68 2.46 -2.98
CA SER A 137 -14.34 2.10 -1.61
C SER A 137 -12.83 2.00 -1.37
N MET A 138 -12.05 1.70 -2.41
CA MET A 138 -10.58 1.62 -2.36
C MET A 138 -9.92 3.00 -2.32
N ILE A 139 -10.50 4.01 -2.99
CA ILE A 139 -9.98 5.39 -3.04
C ILE A 139 -10.29 6.15 -1.76
#